data_666bca0f5f60f9997ab6785669bca432
#
_entry.id   666bca0f5f60f9997ab6785669bca432
#
_cell.length_a   1.000
_cell.length_b   1.000
_cell.length_c   1.000
_cell.angle_alpha   90.00
_cell.angle_beta   90.00
_cell.angle_gamma   90.00
#
_symmetry.space_group_name_H-M   'P 1'
#
loop_
_entity.id
_entity.type
_entity.pdbx_description
1 polymer ?
#
loop_
_entity_poly.entity_id
_entity_poly.type
_entity_poly.pdbx_seq_one_letter_code
_entity_poly.pdbx_strand_id
1 'polypeptide(L)'
;LWSPELPEGFKEFCAKVSIDTSSIQYENDDLMREVRQSDDYGIACCVSYQEIGKQIQFFGARCNLAKALLLAINGGRCENTGTVMVKGIPVLTGETLKFEEVMSNYKKVLTEIARVYNEAMNIIHFMHDKYYYEKAQMAFIDTNPRINLAYGVAGLSIAIDSLSAIKNAKVTARRNDIGLTEGFDIDGTFPCFGNNDDRVDHLGVDLVYYFSEELKKLPVYKNARPTLSLLTITSNVMYGKKTGATPDGRAKGVAFAPGANPMHGRDKNGAIASLSSVAKLRYRDSQDGISNTFSIVPKSLGPTPKDRVENLVTMMDGYFTKGAHHLNAVSYTHLRAHETL
;
A
#
# COMPACT_ATOMS: atom_id res chain seq x y z
N LEU A 1 15.05 14.06 -0.22
CA LEU A 1 13.80 14.79 -0.45
C LEU A 1 13.77 15.32 -1.87
N TRP A 2 12.61 15.36 -2.50
CA TRP A 2 12.41 15.84 -3.86
C TRP A 2 11.36 16.95 -3.90
N SER A 3 11.67 18.02 -4.63
CA SER A 3 10.75 19.07 -5.02
C SER A 3 11.04 19.49 -6.46
N PRO A 4 10.04 19.85 -7.28
CA PRO A 4 10.25 20.45 -8.59
C PRO A 4 11.11 21.74 -8.55
N GLU A 5 11.13 22.43 -7.42
CA GLU A 5 11.92 23.68 -7.19
C GLU A 5 13.42 23.44 -6.98
N LEU A 6 13.88 22.19 -6.86
CA LEU A 6 15.30 21.87 -6.70
C LEU A 6 16.12 22.30 -7.93
N PRO A 7 17.40 22.70 -7.74
CA PRO A 7 18.28 23.05 -8.84
C PRO A 7 18.38 21.93 -9.88
N GLU A 8 18.28 22.27 -11.16
CA GLU A 8 18.24 21.30 -12.27
C GLU A 8 19.46 20.35 -12.25
N GLY A 9 20.67 20.88 -12.09
CA GLY A 9 21.87 20.03 -12.02
C GLY A 9 21.88 19.04 -10.87
N PHE A 10 21.21 19.34 -9.74
CA PHE A 10 21.03 18.38 -8.64
C PHE A 10 20.03 17.28 -9.01
N LYS A 11 18.92 17.64 -9.65
CA LYS A 11 17.92 16.66 -10.13
C LYS A 11 18.53 15.72 -11.17
N GLU A 12 19.28 16.25 -12.12
CA GLU A 12 20.00 15.47 -13.13
C GLU A 12 21.02 14.50 -12.50
N PHE A 13 21.80 14.98 -11.52
CA PHE A 13 22.74 14.15 -10.78
C PHE A 13 22.02 12.98 -10.09
N CYS A 14 20.94 13.25 -9.37
CA CYS A 14 20.15 12.21 -8.69
C CYS A 14 19.55 11.19 -9.68
N ALA A 15 18.97 11.67 -10.78
CA ALA A 15 18.42 10.82 -11.82
C ALA A 15 19.50 9.92 -12.45
N LYS A 16 20.68 10.47 -12.73
CA LYS A 16 21.82 9.70 -13.23
C LYS A 16 22.24 8.61 -12.25
N VAL A 17 22.39 8.93 -10.97
CA VAL A 17 22.74 7.95 -9.93
C VAL A 17 21.69 6.84 -9.84
N SER A 18 20.39 7.17 -9.92
CA SER A 18 19.32 6.16 -9.92
C SER A 18 19.39 5.22 -11.14
N ILE A 19 19.67 5.77 -12.32
CA ILE A 19 19.83 4.96 -13.54
C ILE A 19 21.03 4.03 -13.42
N ASP A 20 22.14 4.51 -12.89
CA ASP A 20 23.41 3.78 -12.84
C ASP A 20 23.46 2.75 -11.69
N THR A 21 22.81 3.02 -10.55
CA THR A 21 23.05 2.28 -9.30
C THR A 21 21.79 1.79 -8.58
N SER A 22 20.61 2.33 -8.89
CA SER A 22 19.35 2.05 -8.17
C SER A 22 19.40 2.35 -6.66
N SER A 23 20.26 3.25 -6.21
CA SER A 23 20.58 3.44 -4.79
C SER A 23 19.89 4.63 -4.13
N ILE A 24 19.03 5.38 -4.83
CA ILE A 24 18.31 6.52 -4.28
C ILE A 24 16.81 6.26 -4.23
N GLN A 25 16.20 6.59 -3.09
CA GLN A 25 14.75 6.70 -2.91
C GLN A 25 14.39 8.19 -2.77
N TYR A 26 13.22 8.54 -3.26
CA TYR A 26 12.74 9.93 -3.34
C TYR A 26 11.45 10.09 -2.56
N GLU A 27 11.35 11.16 -1.79
CA GLU A 27 10.18 11.55 -1.00
C GLU A 27 9.76 12.97 -1.40
N ASN A 28 8.46 13.19 -1.52
CA ASN A 28 7.88 14.47 -1.88
C ASN A 28 7.96 15.48 -0.74
N ASP A 29 8.92 16.38 -0.78
CA ASP A 29 9.14 17.39 0.26
C ASP A 29 7.94 18.33 0.39
N ASP A 30 7.47 18.86 -0.73
CA ASP A 30 6.37 19.84 -0.75
C ASP A 30 5.08 19.27 -0.15
N LEU A 31 4.71 18.06 -0.55
CA LEU A 31 3.54 17.36 -0.03
C LEU A 31 3.64 17.11 1.48
N MET A 32 4.80 16.66 1.95
CA MET A 32 5.00 16.36 3.37
C MET A 32 4.96 17.64 4.21
N ARG A 33 5.61 18.70 3.76
CA ARG A 33 5.58 20.02 4.43
C ARG A 33 4.17 20.60 4.45
N GLU A 34 3.43 20.52 3.34
CA GLU A 34 2.03 20.95 3.28
C GLU A 34 1.16 20.21 4.28
N VAL A 35 1.21 18.88 4.29
CA VAL A 35 0.31 18.07 5.12
C VAL A 35 0.68 18.12 6.59
N ARG A 36 1.97 18.19 6.91
CA ARG A 36 2.48 18.12 8.28
C ARG A 36 2.71 19.50 8.91
N GLN A 37 2.73 20.56 8.10
CA GLN A 37 2.94 21.96 8.52
C GLN A 37 4.25 22.14 9.30
N SER A 38 5.31 21.44 8.87
CA SER A 38 6.66 21.52 9.45
C SER A 38 7.70 21.18 8.38
N ASP A 39 8.84 21.83 8.46
CA ASP A 39 10.02 21.62 7.62
C ASP A 39 11.23 21.05 8.39
N ASP A 40 11.06 20.84 9.72
CA ASP A 40 12.08 20.28 10.61
C ASP A 40 11.82 18.76 10.80
N TYR A 41 12.15 17.97 9.78
CA TYR A 41 11.88 16.55 9.79
C TYR A 41 12.96 15.74 9.06
N GLY A 42 12.96 14.44 9.31
CA GLY A 42 13.71 13.44 8.56
C GLY A 42 12.78 12.29 8.14
N ILE A 43 13.31 11.42 7.30
CA ILE A 43 12.63 10.18 6.92
C ILE A 43 13.11 9.07 7.84
N ALA A 44 12.19 8.56 8.65
CA ALA A 44 12.45 7.40 9.49
C ALA A 44 12.20 6.12 8.71
N CYS A 45 13.07 5.13 8.89
CA CYS A 45 13.02 3.86 8.18
C CYS A 45 13.07 4.04 6.65
N CYS A 46 11.97 3.76 5.93
CA CYS A 46 11.94 3.75 4.46
C CYS A 46 11.15 4.91 3.86
N VAL A 47 10.06 5.34 4.49
CA VAL A 47 9.09 6.29 3.89
C VAL A 47 8.38 7.17 4.93
N SER A 48 8.75 7.04 6.20
CA SER A 48 7.99 7.65 7.29
C SER A 48 8.50 9.04 7.64
N TYR A 49 7.65 10.05 7.53
CA TYR A 49 7.92 11.38 8.05
C TYR A 49 8.02 11.40 9.57
N GLN A 50 9.07 11.99 10.11
CA GLN A 50 9.24 12.17 11.55
C GLN A 50 9.88 13.52 11.87
N GLU A 51 9.21 14.35 12.65
CA GLU A 51 9.80 15.57 13.18
C GLU A 51 10.91 15.21 14.19
N ILE A 52 12.11 15.78 13.95
CA ILE A 52 13.31 15.42 14.70
C ILE A 52 13.18 15.87 16.16
N GLY A 53 13.38 14.92 17.07
CA GLY A 53 13.29 15.16 18.51
C GLY A 53 11.87 15.40 19.07
N LYS A 54 10.84 15.47 18.24
CA LYS A 54 9.46 15.84 18.64
C LYS A 54 8.44 14.74 18.44
N GLN A 55 8.76 13.72 17.65
CA GLN A 55 7.85 12.62 17.34
C GLN A 55 8.47 11.25 17.62
N ILE A 56 7.61 10.33 18.04
CA ILE A 56 7.89 8.90 18.06
C ILE A 56 6.94 8.24 17.07
N GLN A 57 7.46 7.30 16.30
CA GLN A 57 6.66 6.47 15.42
C GLN A 57 6.71 5.02 15.85
N PHE A 58 5.54 4.41 15.95
CA PHE A 58 5.38 3.02 16.31
C PHE A 58 4.75 2.26 15.14
N PHE A 59 5.39 1.17 14.73
CA PHE A 59 4.94 0.33 13.64
C PHE A 59 5.11 -1.15 14.02
N GLY A 60 4.03 -1.96 13.95
CA GLY A 60 4.10 -3.31 14.47
C GLY A 60 3.67 -4.42 13.52
N ALA A 61 2.70 -4.20 12.65
CA ALA A 61 2.11 -5.28 11.86
C ALA A 61 1.51 -4.75 10.55
N ARG A 62 0.92 -5.67 9.75
CA ARG A 62 0.19 -5.33 8.52
C ARG A 62 -1.11 -6.09 8.41
N CYS A 63 -2.17 -5.39 7.99
CA CYS A 63 -3.44 -5.99 7.61
C CYS A 63 -3.37 -6.49 6.16
N ASN A 64 -3.82 -7.73 5.91
CA ASN A 64 -3.93 -8.28 4.56
C ASN A 64 -5.31 -7.95 3.98
N LEU A 65 -5.40 -6.90 3.16
CA LEU A 65 -6.66 -6.44 2.56
C LEU A 65 -7.27 -7.46 1.59
N ALA A 66 -6.45 -8.19 0.83
CA ALA A 66 -6.92 -9.25 -0.07
C ALA A 66 -7.54 -10.41 0.71
N LYS A 67 -6.93 -10.80 1.83
CA LYS A 67 -7.49 -11.81 2.74
C LYS A 67 -8.79 -11.34 3.39
N ALA A 68 -8.86 -10.08 3.80
CA ALA A 68 -10.07 -9.48 4.33
C ALA A 68 -11.23 -9.52 3.33
N LEU A 69 -10.95 -9.30 2.03
CA LEU A 69 -11.95 -9.45 0.97
C LEU A 69 -12.44 -10.91 0.83
N LEU A 70 -11.52 -11.88 0.90
CA LEU A 70 -11.90 -13.30 0.89
C LEU A 70 -12.75 -13.68 2.11
N LEU A 71 -12.46 -13.14 3.29
CA LEU A 71 -13.32 -13.31 4.47
C LEU A 71 -14.72 -12.75 4.23
N ALA A 72 -14.84 -11.59 3.59
CA ALA A 72 -16.13 -11.01 3.23
C ALA A 72 -16.94 -11.87 2.27
N ILE A 73 -16.29 -12.50 1.29
CA ILE A 73 -16.92 -13.39 0.31
C ILE A 73 -17.33 -14.74 0.94
N ASN A 74 -16.55 -15.20 1.94
CA ASN A 74 -16.76 -16.49 2.60
C ASN A 74 -17.57 -16.41 3.91
N GLY A 75 -18.32 -15.34 4.16
CA GLY A 75 -19.14 -15.20 5.36
C GLY A 75 -18.32 -15.17 6.66
N GLY A 76 -17.17 -14.48 6.64
CA GLY A 76 -16.25 -14.32 7.75
C GLY A 76 -15.34 -15.54 7.99
N ARG A 77 -15.38 -16.55 7.14
CA ARG A 77 -14.56 -17.77 7.25
C ARG A 77 -13.27 -17.66 6.41
N CYS A 78 -12.20 -18.20 6.95
CA CYS A 78 -10.93 -18.34 6.23
C CYS A 78 -11.06 -19.35 5.09
N GLU A 79 -10.75 -18.96 3.86
CA GLU A 79 -10.84 -19.81 2.67
C GLU A 79 -9.90 -21.02 2.70
N ASN A 80 -8.83 -20.95 3.48
CA ASN A 80 -7.86 -22.06 3.56
C ASN A 80 -8.20 -23.08 4.66
N THR A 81 -8.82 -22.64 5.77
CA THR A 81 -9.03 -23.48 6.97
C THR A 81 -10.49 -23.67 7.35
N GLY A 82 -11.40 -22.87 6.80
CA GLY A 82 -12.81 -22.85 7.19
C GLY A 82 -13.09 -22.19 8.55
N THR A 83 -12.07 -21.83 9.29
CA THR A 83 -12.21 -21.20 10.62
C THR A 83 -12.94 -19.87 10.51
N VAL A 84 -13.93 -19.64 11.39
CA VAL A 84 -14.60 -18.35 11.51
C VAL A 84 -13.64 -17.34 12.13
N MET A 85 -13.22 -16.38 11.33
CA MET A 85 -12.32 -15.29 11.74
C MET A 85 -13.11 -14.05 12.15
N VAL A 86 -14.20 -13.76 11.44
CA VAL A 86 -15.09 -12.62 11.73
C VAL A 86 -16.51 -13.12 11.82
N LYS A 87 -17.14 -12.90 12.97
CA LYS A 87 -18.52 -13.33 13.21
C LYS A 87 -19.54 -12.35 12.60
N GLY A 88 -20.74 -12.84 12.29
CA GLY A 88 -21.86 -11.98 11.86
C GLY A 88 -21.76 -11.45 10.44
N ILE A 89 -20.87 -11.98 9.61
CA ILE A 89 -20.79 -11.65 8.19
C ILE A 89 -21.80 -12.53 7.43
N PRO A 90 -22.75 -11.94 6.67
CA PRO A 90 -23.68 -12.70 5.87
C PRO A 90 -22.98 -13.60 4.84
N VAL A 91 -23.46 -14.82 4.70
CA VAL A 91 -22.98 -15.75 3.68
C VAL A 91 -23.54 -15.33 2.32
N LEU A 92 -22.67 -15.15 1.33
CA LEU A 92 -23.06 -14.89 -0.05
C LEU A 92 -23.38 -16.22 -0.72
N THR A 93 -24.68 -16.47 -0.95
CA THR A 93 -25.18 -17.74 -1.48
C THR A 93 -25.22 -17.81 -3.01
N GLY A 94 -25.15 -16.65 -3.69
CA GLY A 94 -25.11 -16.58 -5.15
C GLY A 94 -23.78 -17.09 -5.72
N GLU A 95 -23.84 -17.80 -6.84
CA GLU A 95 -22.61 -18.18 -7.58
C GLU A 95 -21.91 -16.96 -8.12
N THR A 96 -22.65 -16.02 -8.72
CA THR A 96 -22.12 -14.74 -9.22
C THR A 96 -22.06 -13.72 -8.10
N LEU A 97 -20.88 -13.12 -7.91
CA LEU A 97 -20.67 -12.09 -6.90
C LEU A 97 -21.31 -10.76 -7.34
N LYS A 98 -22.05 -10.14 -6.41
CA LYS A 98 -22.62 -8.80 -6.61
C LYS A 98 -21.81 -7.78 -5.82
N PHE A 99 -21.39 -6.71 -6.50
CA PHE A 99 -20.50 -5.71 -5.93
C PHE A 99 -21.01 -5.13 -4.60
N GLU A 100 -22.29 -4.75 -4.53
CA GLU A 100 -22.86 -4.11 -3.33
C GLU A 100 -22.90 -5.08 -2.13
N GLU A 101 -23.21 -6.35 -2.37
CA GLU A 101 -23.24 -7.37 -1.32
C GLU A 101 -21.82 -7.63 -0.78
N VAL A 102 -20.84 -7.81 -1.70
CA VAL A 102 -19.43 -8.00 -1.34
C VAL A 102 -18.90 -6.79 -0.59
N MET A 103 -19.17 -5.58 -1.08
CA MET A 103 -18.68 -4.34 -0.48
C MET A 103 -19.28 -4.10 0.91
N SER A 104 -20.58 -4.40 1.10
CA SER A 104 -21.23 -4.34 2.42
C SER A 104 -20.54 -5.27 3.42
N ASN A 105 -20.29 -6.51 3.03
CA ASN A 105 -19.58 -7.47 3.87
C ASN A 105 -18.13 -7.06 4.12
N TYR A 106 -17.45 -6.55 3.09
CA TYR A 106 -16.06 -6.14 3.18
C TYR A 106 -15.87 -4.99 4.16
N LYS A 107 -16.74 -4.01 4.15
CA LYS A 107 -16.75 -2.92 5.15
C LYS A 107 -16.89 -3.46 6.57
N LYS A 108 -17.83 -4.39 6.82
CA LYS A 108 -17.99 -5.02 8.15
C LYS A 108 -16.73 -5.76 8.59
N VAL A 109 -16.11 -6.52 7.67
CA VAL A 109 -14.84 -7.21 7.94
C VAL A 109 -13.72 -6.23 8.26
N LEU A 110 -13.60 -5.13 7.50
CA LEU A 110 -12.57 -4.12 7.74
C LEU A 110 -12.77 -3.38 9.07
N THR A 111 -14.02 -3.06 9.45
CA THR A 111 -14.31 -2.47 10.77
C THR A 111 -13.88 -3.39 11.91
N GLU A 112 -14.18 -4.68 11.82
CA GLU A 112 -13.75 -5.65 12.85
C GLU A 112 -12.22 -5.84 12.85
N ILE A 113 -11.59 -5.91 11.69
CA ILE A 113 -10.14 -5.96 11.59
C ILE A 113 -9.50 -4.71 12.18
N ALA A 114 -10.04 -3.52 11.92
CA ALA A 114 -9.55 -2.28 12.52
C ALA A 114 -9.56 -2.36 14.04
N ARG A 115 -10.67 -2.87 14.64
CA ARG A 115 -10.79 -3.06 16.09
C ARG A 115 -9.72 -4.02 16.64
N VAL A 116 -9.63 -5.23 16.07
CA VAL A 116 -8.67 -6.25 16.51
C VAL A 116 -7.23 -5.79 16.32
N TYR A 117 -6.95 -5.12 15.20
CA TYR A 117 -5.63 -4.60 14.89
C TYR A 117 -5.23 -3.50 15.88
N ASN A 118 -6.15 -2.56 16.17
CA ASN A 118 -5.91 -1.52 17.15
C ASN A 118 -5.68 -2.09 18.56
N GLU A 119 -6.46 -3.05 19.00
CA GLU A 119 -6.26 -3.72 20.29
C GLU A 119 -4.90 -4.42 20.37
N ALA A 120 -4.51 -5.15 19.32
CA ALA A 120 -3.19 -5.79 19.26
C ALA A 120 -2.05 -4.77 19.31
N MET A 121 -2.16 -3.67 18.57
CA MET A 121 -1.15 -2.61 18.56
C MET A 121 -1.08 -1.88 19.91
N ASN A 122 -2.19 -1.65 20.58
CA ASN A 122 -2.21 -1.07 21.91
C ASN A 122 -1.50 -1.97 22.94
N ILE A 123 -1.70 -3.28 22.86
CA ILE A 123 -1.01 -4.25 23.73
C ILE A 123 0.50 -4.23 23.44
N ILE A 124 0.90 -4.28 22.17
CA ILE A 124 2.30 -4.27 21.77
C ILE A 124 2.97 -2.98 22.24
N HIS A 125 2.33 -1.83 22.03
CA HIS A 125 2.85 -0.53 22.44
C HIS A 125 2.96 -0.43 23.97
N PHE A 126 1.94 -0.88 24.72
CA PHE A 126 2.00 -0.98 26.19
C PHE A 126 3.15 -1.87 26.66
N MET A 127 3.37 -3.02 26.03
CA MET A 127 4.45 -3.94 26.42
C MET A 127 5.83 -3.34 26.15
N HIS A 128 6.02 -2.63 25.06
CA HIS A 128 7.27 -1.90 24.77
C HIS A 128 7.51 -0.81 25.83
N ASP A 129 6.50 -0.03 26.15
CA ASP A 129 6.59 1.00 27.19
C ASP A 129 6.91 0.39 28.58
N LYS A 130 6.23 -0.70 28.95
CA LYS A 130 6.46 -1.42 30.20
C LYS A 130 7.92 -1.88 30.36
N TYR A 131 8.56 -2.31 29.29
CA TYR A 131 9.95 -2.79 29.31
C TYR A 131 10.98 -1.71 28.92
N TYR A 132 10.63 -0.44 29.07
CA TYR A 132 11.52 0.72 28.89
C TYR A 132 12.03 0.98 27.48
N TYR A 133 11.50 0.33 26.46
CA TYR A 133 11.92 0.56 25.08
C TYR A 133 11.77 2.03 24.66
N GLU A 134 10.61 2.64 24.92
CA GLU A 134 10.38 4.05 24.61
C GLU A 134 11.26 4.98 25.45
N LYS A 135 11.44 4.70 26.75
CA LYS A 135 12.30 5.51 27.63
C LYS A 135 13.75 5.55 27.16
N ALA A 136 14.26 4.42 26.62
CA ALA A 136 15.60 4.39 26.04
C ALA A 136 15.71 5.31 24.80
N GLN A 137 14.68 5.35 23.96
CA GLN A 137 14.63 6.25 22.82
C GLN A 137 14.40 7.71 23.19
N MET A 138 13.64 7.97 24.26
CA MET A 138 13.31 9.32 24.72
C MET A 138 14.49 10.10 25.32
N ALA A 139 15.65 9.47 25.49
CA ALA A 139 16.84 10.19 25.97
C ALA A 139 17.28 11.38 25.07
N PHE A 140 16.85 11.39 23.81
CA PHE A 140 17.22 12.39 22.80
C PHE A 140 16.03 13.14 22.20
N ILE A 141 14.87 13.09 22.81
CA ILE A 141 13.65 13.72 22.32
C ILE A 141 12.97 14.58 23.39
N ASP A 142 12.00 15.37 23.00
CA ASP A 142 11.20 16.21 23.88
C ASP A 142 10.52 15.41 24.99
N THR A 143 10.28 16.07 26.13
CA THR A 143 9.62 15.44 27.31
C THR A 143 8.16 15.04 27.06
N ASN A 144 7.53 15.62 26.04
CA ASN A 144 6.15 15.32 25.64
C ASN A 144 6.07 15.11 24.12
N PRO A 145 6.63 14.03 23.59
CA PRO A 145 6.64 13.78 22.16
C PRO A 145 5.24 13.43 21.64
N ARG A 146 4.98 13.80 20.38
CA ARG A 146 3.81 13.30 19.65
C ARG A 146 4.07 11.86 19.20
N ILE A 147 3.14 10.97 19.49
CA ILE A 147 3.26 9.55 19.13
C ILE A 147 2.36 9.28 17.92
N ASN A 148 2.93 8.73 16.86
CA ASN A 148 2.21 8.21 15.71
C ASN A 148 2.19 6.68 15.79
N LEU A 149 1.02 6.06 15.61
CA LEU A 149 0.87 4.63 15.53
C LEU A 149 0.53 4.25 14.08
N ALA A 150 1.47 3.57 13.44
CA ALA A 150 1.35 3.20 12.04
C ALA A 150 0.70 1.83 11.87
N TYR A 151 -0.38 1.78 11.10
CA TYR A 151 -1.11 0.57 10.73
C TYR A 151 -0.79 0.22 9.27
N GLY A 152 0.03 -0.81 9.07
CA GLY A 152 0.41 -1.26 7.74
C GLY A 152 -0.70 -2.04 7.04
N VAL A 153 -0.74 -1.96 5.72
CA VAL A 153 -1.59 -2.79 4.87
C VAL A 153 -0.78 -3.51 3.80
N ALA A 154 -1.27 -4.67 3.37
CA ALA A 154 -0.72 -5.47 2.28
C ALA A 154 -1.82 -5.90 1.32
N GLY A 155 -1.49 -6.07 0.04
CA GLY A 155 -2.43 -6.55 -0.97
C GLY A 155 -3.44 -5.52 -1.44
N LEU A 156 -3.08 -4.22 -1.38
CA LEU A 156 -3.96 -3.13 -1.79
C LEU A 156 -4.39 -3.28 -3.25
N SER A 157 -3.45 -3.40 -4.19
CA SER A 157 -3.76 -3.51 -5.63
C SER A 157 -4.61 -4.74 -5.95
N ILE A 158 -4.41 -5.86 -5.23
CA ILE A 158 -5.23 -7.08 -5.41
C ILE A 158 -6.66 -6.84 -4.94
N ALA A 159 -6.84 -6.16 -3.80
CA ALA A 159 -8.17 -5.82 -3.32
C ALA A 159 -8.89 -4.86 -4.28
N ILE A 160 -8.18 -3.85 -4.80
CA ILE A 160 -8.70 -2.90 -5.79
C ILE A 160 -9.13 -3.62 -7.07
N ASP A 161 -8.25 -4.43 -7.65
CA ASP A 161 -8.51 -5.15 -8.90
C ASP A 161 -9.62 -6.19 -8.74
N SER A 162 -9.68 -6.85 -7.58
CA SER A 162 -10.77 -7.78 -7.26
C SER A 162 -12.12 -7.08 -7.16
N LEU A 163 -12.19 -5.93 -6.52
CA LEU A 163 -13.40 -5.11 -6.46
C LEU A 163 -13.79 -4.59 -7.85
N SER A 164 -12.80 -4.19 -8.65
CA SER A 164 -13.02 -3.79 -10.04
C SER A 164 -13.56 -4.94 -10.89
N ALA A 165 -13.01 -6.15 -10.76
CA ALA A 165 -13.50 -7.33 -11.45
C ALA A 165 -14.96 -7.64 -11.09
N ILE A 166 -15.29 -7.63 -9.80
CA ILE A 166 -16.66 -7.89 -9.32
C ILE A 166 -17.64 -6.81 -9.81
N LYS A 167 -17.19 -5.56 -9.95
CA LYS A 167 -18.03 -4.44 -10.38
C LYS A 167 -18.27 -4.40 -11.90
N ASN A 168 -17.26 -4.76 -12.70
CA ASN A 168 -17.25 -4.51 -14.15
C ASN A 168 -17.30 -5.78 -15.01
N ALA A 169 -17.11 -6.98 -14.41
CA ALA A 169 -17.19 -8.26 -15.09
C ALA A 169 -18.13 -9.19 -14.34
N LYS A 170 -18.48 -10.34 -14.94
CA LYS A 170 -19.20 -11.38 -14.26
C LYS A 170 -18.21 -12.31 -13.56
N VAL A 171 -18.14 -12.22 -12.24
CA VAL A 171 -17.25 -13.04 -11.41
C VAL A 171 -18.08 -14.12 -10.72
N THR A 172 -17.78 -15.39 -11.02
CA THR A 172 -18.45 -16.57 -10.43
C THR A 172 -17.48 -17.25 -9.45
N ALA A 173 -17.94 -17.45 -8.22
CA ALA A 173 -17.14 -18.11 -7.18
C ALA A 173 -17.27 -19.64 -7.29
N ARG A 174 -16.16 -20.33 -7.51
CA ARG A 174 -16.09 -21.80 -7.38
C ARG A 174 -15.87 -22.15 -5.93
N ARG A 175 -16.81 -22.94 -5.38
CA ARG A 175 -16.82 -23.30 -3.96
C ARG A 175 -16.68 -24.80 -3.79
N ASN A 176 -16.03 -25.23 -2.71
CA ASN A 176 -15.96 -26.61 -2.27
C ASN A 176 -17.25 -27.03 -1.52
N ASP A 177 -17.31 -28.32 -1.11
CA ASP A 177 -18.45 -28.92 -0.45
C ASP A 177 -18.90 -28.23 0.85
N ILE A 178 -18.00 -27.52 1.51
CA ILE A 178 -18.31 -26.75 2.73
C ILE A 178 -18.58 -25.25 2.43
N GLY A 179 -18.71 -24.90 1.16
CA GLY A 179 -19.09 -23.57 0.67
C GLY A 179 -17.98 -22.54 0.71
N LEU A 180 -16.70 -22.93 0.82
CA LEU A 180 -15.56 -22.03 0.75
C LEU A 180 -15.06 -21.84 -0.69
N THR A 181 -14.62 -20.64 -1.01
CA THR A 181 -14.07 -20.36 -2.35
C THR A 181 -12.72 -21.04 -2.56
N GLU A 182 -12.58 -21.75 -3.68
CA GLU A 182 -11.33 -22.33 -4.16
C GLU A 182 -10.77 -21.56 -5.36
N GLY A 183 -11.61 -20.81 -6.07
CA GLY A 183 -11.24 -20.02 -7.22
C GLY A 183 -12.38 -19.16 -7.73
N PHE A 184 -12.13 -18.41 -8.78
CA PHE A 184 -13.07 -17.51 -9.41
C PHE A 184 -12.97 -17.64 -10.93
N ASP A 185 -14.10 -17.71 -11.60
CA ASP A 185 -14.23 -17.64 -13.05
C ASP A 185 -14.67 -16.22 -13.41
N ILE A 186 -13.95 -15.59 -14.33
CA ILE A 186 -14.17 -14.21 -14.72
C ILE A 186 -14.60 -14.21 -16.20
N ASP A 187 -15.81 -13.75 -16.44
CA ASP A 187 -16.35 -13.56 -17.80
C ASP A 187 -16.47 -12.05 -18.05
N GLY A 188 -15.72 -11.57 -19.05
CA GLY A 188 -15.60 -10.16 -19.40
C GLY A 188 -14.26 -9.54 -19.03
N THR A 189 -14.15 -8.24 -19.23
CA THR A 189 -12.96 -7.43 -18.93
C THR A 189 -13.27 -6.40 -17.86
N PHE A 190 -12.25 -6.01 -17.11
CA PHE A 190 -12.36 -4.98 -16.08
C PHE A 190 -11.11 -4.09 -16.08
N PRO A 191 -11.25 -2.82 -15.68
CA PRO A 191 -10.10 -1.94 -15.51
C PRO A 191 -9.24 -2.41 -14.33
N CYS A 192 -7.91 -2.39 -14.52
CA CYS A 192 -6.94 -2.71 -13.47
C CYS A 192 -6.24 -1.46 -12.97
N PHE A 193 -5.90 -1.44 -11.70
CA PHE A 193 -5.11 -0.41 -11.06
C PHE A 193 -3.73 -0.26 -11.73
N GLY A 194 -3.26 0.97 -11.89
CA GLY A 194 -2.01 1.26 -12.57
C GLY A 194 -2.17 1.67 -14.05
N ASN A 195 -3.38 2.01 -14.49
CA ASN A 195 -3.66 2.42 -15.88
C ASN A 195 -4.26 3.83 -15.98
N ASN A 196 -4.23 4.59 -14.89
CA ASN A 196 -4.84 5.92 -14.78
C ASN A 196 -6.34 5.92 -15.16
N ASP A 197 -7.06 4.92 -14.69
CA ASP A 197 -8.50 4.77 -14.92
C ASP A 197 -9.25 5.03 -13.60
N ASP A 198 -10.00 6.13 -13.56
CA ASP A 198 -10.71 6.57 -12.36
C ASP A 198 -11.76 5.56 -11.86
N ARG A 199 -12.30 4.70 -12.75
CA ARG A 199 -13.26 3.66 -12.37
C ARG A 199 -12.68 2.64 -11.38
N VAL A 200 -11.37 2.41 -11.44
CA VAL A 200 -10.65 1.49 -10.56
C VAL A 200 -9.80 2.23 -9.53
N ASP A 201 -9.16 3.34 -9.91
CA ASP A 201 -8.26 4.07 -9.01
C ASP A 201 -9.02 4.63 -7.79
N HIS A 202 -10.25 5.13 -7.98
CA HIS A 202 -11.09 5.60 -6.89
C HIS A 202 -11.52 4.50 -5.93
N LEU A 203 -11.65 3.24 -6.36
CA LEU A 203 -11.89 2.12 -5.43
C LEU A 203 -10.74 2.00 -4.42
N GLY A 204 -9.51 2.24 -4.86
CA GLY A 204 -8.34 2.24 -3.98
C GLY A 204 -8.33 3.42 -3.01
N VAL A 205 -8.64 4.62 -3.50
CA VAL A 205 -8.75 5.82 -2.66
C VAL A 205 -9.82 5.62 -1.58
N ASP A 206 -11.00 5.15 -1.96
CA ASP A 206 -12.13 4.93 -1.04
C ASP A 206 -11.83 3.85 -0.01
N LEU A 207 -11.14 2.77 -0.43
CA LEU A 207 -10.76 1.67 0.45
C LEU A 207 -9.76 2.12 1.52
N VAL A 208 -8.71 2.84 1.12
CA VAL A 208 -7.70 3.40 2.03
C VAL A 208 -8.34 4.40 2.98
N TYR A 209 -9.15 5.30 2.47
CA TYR A 209 -9.89 6.28 3.28
C TYR A 209 -10.80 5.60 4.30
N TYR A 210 -11.61 4.64 3.86
CA TYR A 210 -12.53 3.93 4.75
C TYR A 210 -11.78 3.26 5.91
N PHE A 211 -10.70 2.53 5.61
CA PHE A 211 -9.95 1.83 6.65
C PHE A 211 -9.22 2.79 7.59
N SER A 212 -8.69 3.90 7.07
CA SER A 212 -8.12 4.99 7.89
C SER A 212 -9.14 5.58 8.86
N GLU A 213 -10.36 5.87 8.38
CA GLU A 213 -11.42 6.44 9.23
C GLU A 213 -11.90 5.44 10.30
N GLU A 214 -11.99 4.13 9.98
CA GLU A 214 -12.32 3.13 10.99
C GLU A 214 -11.28 3.08 12.12
N LEU A 215 -9.99 3.16 11.80
CA LEU A 215 -8.92 3.20 12.81
C LEU A 215 -8.96 4.47 13.67
N LYS A 216 -9.26 5.62 13.08
CA LYS A 216 -9.33 6.91 13.79
C LYS A 216 -10.47 6.99 14.81
N LYS A 217 -11.51 6.15 14.69
CA LYS A 217 -12.61 6.07 15.66
C LYS A 217 -12.23 5.36 16.96
N LEU A 218 -11.12 4.64 16.98
CA LEU A 218 -10.75 3.75 18.08
C LEU A 218 -9.79 4.42 19.07
N PRO A 219 -9.90 4.13 20.37
CA PRO A 219 -8.96 4.65 21.35
C PRO A 219 -7.56 4.02 21.16
N VAL A 220 -6.55 4.86 21.16
CA VAL A 220 -5.16 4.44 20.97
C VAL A 220 -4.36 4.70 22.25
N TYR A 221 -3.49 3.76 22.62
CA TYR A 221 -2.64 3.85 23.79
C TYR A 221 -1.82 5.15 23.80
N LYS A 222 -1.76 5.84 24.92
CA LYS A 222 -1.12 7.16 25.10
C LYS A 222 -1.62 8.24 24.15
N ASN A 223 -2.87 8.14 23.68
CA ASN A 223 -3.45 9.07 22.71
C ASN A 223 -2.61 9.23 21.41
N ALA A 224 -1.91 8.16 21.03
CA ALA A 224 -1.16 8.14 19.78
C ALA A 224 -2.08 8.40 18.57
N ARG A 225 -1.55 9.03 17.54
CA ARG A 225 -2.29 9.33 16.31
C ARG A 225 -2.23 8.13 15.37
N PRO A 226 -3.37 7.49 15.04
CA PRO A 226 -3.39 6.42 14.06
C PRO A 226 -3.11 6.98 12.66
N THR A 227 -2.28 6.28 11.90
CA THR A 227 -2.00 6.57 10.49
C THR A 227 -1.81 5.26 9.72
N LEU A 228 -2.09 5.26 8.42
CA LEU A 228 -1.82 4.09 7.59
C LEU A 228 -0.41 4.13 7.00
N SER A 229 0.08 2.92 6.71
CA SER A 229 1.33 2.65 5.98
C SER A 229 1.03 1.75 4.79
N LEU A 230 1.22 2.27 3.59
CA LEU A 230 1.12 1.50 2.35
C LEU A 230 2.52 1.02 1.94
N LEU A 231 3.14 0.26 2.83
CA LEU A 231 4.51 -0.24 2.66
C LEU A 231 4.57 -1.74 2.93
N THR A 232 4.95 -2.49 1.91
CA THR A 232 5.44 -3.86 2.04
C THR A 232 6.74 -4.00 1.24
N ILE A 233 7.68 -4.77 1.76
CA ILE A 233 8.92 -5.09 1.04
C ILE A 233 8.86 -6.56 0.64
N THR A 234 9.63 -7.43 1.27
CA THR A 234 9.64 -8.87 1.01
C THR A 234 8.44 -9.61 1.64
N SER A 235 7.76 -9.00 2.60
CA SER A 235 6.58 -9.60 3.26
C SER A 235 5.39 -9.83 2.32
N ASN A 236 5.33 -9.16 1.16
CA ASN A 236 4.33 -9.39 0.11
C ASN A 236 4.32 -10.84 -0.40
N VAL A 237 5.47 -11.51 -0.43
CA VAL A 237 5.59 -12.94 -0.77
C VAL A 237 4.88 -13.81 0.26
N MET A 238 5.11 -13.55 1.55
CA MET A 238 4.49 -14.29 2.63
C MET A 238 2.97 -14.09 2.69
N TYR A 239 2.50 -12.87 2.49
CA TYR A 239 1.06 -12.59 2.40
C TYR A 239 0.41 -13.32 1.22
N GLY A 240 1.06 -13.33 0.06
CA GLY A 240 0.61 -14.07 -1.11
C GLY A 240 0.47 -15.57 -0.84
N LYS A 241 1.51 -16.18 -0.25
CA LYS A 241 1.50 -17.62 0.11
C LYS A 241 0.35 -18.00 1.03
N LYS A 242 -0.07 -17.12 1.94
CA LYS A 242 -1.14 -17.37 2.92
C LYS A 242 -2.54 -17.00 2.40
N THR A 243 -2.68 -16.49 1.18
CA THR A 243 -3.95 -16.03 0.61
C THR A 243 -4.38 -16.91 -0.54
N GLY A 244 -5.66 -17.33 -0.52
CA GLY A 244 -6.31 -18.09 -1.58
C GLY A 244 -6.34 -17.35 -2.92
N ALA A 245 -6.94 -17.97 -3.94
CA ALA A 245 -7.21 -17.29 -5.21
C ALA A 245 -8.14 -16.07 -4.97
N THR A 246 -8.00 -15.03 -5.79
CA THR A 246 -8.73 -13.77 -5.62
C THR A 246 -9.54 -13.42 -6.88
N PRO A 247 -10.65 -12.66 -6.74
CA PRO A 247 -11.58 -12.36 -7.84
C PRO A 247 -10.97 -11.65 -9.05
N ASP A 248 -9.79 -11.07 -8.90
CA ASP A 248 -9.01 -10.45 -9.97
C ASP A 248 -8.23 -11.44 -10.85
N GLY A 249 -8.35 -12.73 -10.58
CA GLY A 249 -7.66 -13.80 -11.31
C GLY A 249 -6.28 -14.17 -10.76
N ARG A 250 -5.82 -13.58 -9.64
CA ARG A 250 -4.59 -14.01 -8.97
C ARG A 250 -4.77 -15.42 -8.40
N ALA A 251 -3.89 -16.34 -8.78
CA ALA A 251 -3.91 -17.70 -8.26
C ALA A 251 -3.50 -17.77 -6.78
N LYS A 252 -3.96 -18.79 -6.07
CA LYS A 252 -3.57 -19.10 -4.68
C LYS A 252 -2.05 -19.16 -4.56
N GLY A 253 -1.50 -18.49 -3.56
CA GLY A 253 -0.08 -18.53 -3.25
C GLY A 253 0.82 -17.58 -4.03
N VAL A 254 0.34 -16.96 -5.11
CA VAL A 254 1.11 -15.96 -5.87
C VAL A 254 1.41 -14.74 -5.00
N ALA A 255 2.63 -14.24 -5.07
CA ALA A 255 3.07 -13.07 -4.32
C ALA A 255 2.21 -11.83 -4.62
N PHE A 256 2.07 -10.95 -3.64
CA PHE A 256 1.44 -9.64 -3.82
C PHE A 256 2.41 -8.65 -4.46
N ALA A 257 1.89 -7.58 -5.07
CA ALA A 257 2.70 -6.43 -5.38
C ALA A 257 3.16 -5.72 -4.09
N PRO A 258 4.36 -5.15 -4.05
CA PRO A 258 4.85 -4.43 -2.87
C PRO A 258 4.16 -3.06 -2.73
N GLY A 259 3.90 -2.65 -1.49
CA GLY A 259 3.38 -1.32 -1.17
C GLY A 259 2.12 -0.95 -1.94
N ALA A 260 2.17 0.20 -2.59
CA ALA A 260 1.10 0.73 -3.43
C ALA A 260 1.23 0.38 -4.92
N ASN A 261 2.16 -0.49 -5.28
CA ASN A 261 2.39 -0.88 -6.66
C ASN A 261 1.17 -1.61 -7.27
N PRO A 262 0.88 -1.38 -8.56
CA PRO A 262 0.03 -2.27 -9.34
C PRO A 262 0.55 -3.70 -9.35
N MET A 263 -0.33 -4.67 -9.55
CA MET A 263 0.10 -6.06 -9.77
C MET A 263 0.88 -6.16 -11.07
N HIS A 264 1.95 -6.94 -11.03
CA HIS A 264 2.84 -7.14 -12.17
C HIS A 264 2.07 -7.55 -13.45
N GLY A 265 2.35 -6.84 -14.55
CA GLY A 265 1.75 -7.07 -15.87
C GLY A 265 0.32 -6.56 -16.05
N ARG A 266 -0.23 -5.82 -15.07
CA ARG A 266 -1.56 -5.21 -15.16
C ARG A 266 -1.55 -3.74 -15.55
N ASP A 267 -0.46 -3.05 -15.33
CA ASP A 267 -0.19 -1.65 -15.70
C ASP A 267 0.26 -1.55 -17.16
N LYS A 268 -0.70 -1.71 -18.09
CA LYS A 268 -0.44 -1.84 -19.53
C LYS A 268 -0.34 -0.51 -20.28
N ASN A 269 -0.80 0.60 -19.68
CA ASN A 269 -0.86 1.92 -20.31
C ASN A 269 0.44 2.73 -20.14
N GLY A 270 1.54 2.08 -19.76
CA GLY A 270 2.87 2.68 -19.64
C GLY A 270 3.13 3.37 -18.30
N ALA A 271 4.36 3.83 -18.15
CA ALA A 271 4.93 4.36 -16.91
C ALA A 271 4.10 5.50 -16.30
N ILE A 272 3.75 6.50 -17.11
CA ILE A 272 3.03 7.69 -16.64
C ILE A 272 1.64 7.33 -16.11
N ALA A 273 0.95 6.38 -16.74
CA ALA A 273 -0.35 5.91 -16.28
C ALA A 273 -0.23 5.16 -14.95
N SER A 274 0.78 4.28 -14.83
CA SER A 274 1.06 3.53 -13.61
C SER A 274 1.33 4.47 -12.43
N LEU A 275 2.23 5.42 -12.61
CA LEU A 275 2.56 6.44 -11.62
C LEU A 275 1.35 7.32 -11.27
N SER A 276 0.56 7.72 -12.28
CA SER A 276 -0.64 8.55 -12.04
C SER A 276 -1.69 7.85 -11.19
N SER A 277 -1.90 6.54 -11.35
CA SER A 277 -2.79 5.77 -10.47
C SER A 277 -2.32 5.79 -9.02
N VAL A 278 -1.02 5.57 -8.78
CA VAL A 278 -0.46 5.58 -7.43
C VAL A 278 -0.54 6.98 -6.80
N ALA A 279 -0.31 8.04 -7.59
CA ALA A 279 -0.37 9.42 -7.12
C ALA A 279 -1.76 9.86 -6.62
N LYS A 280 -2.84 9.15 -7.01
CA LYS A 280 -4.20 9.42 -6.51
C LYS A 280 -4.42 8.98 -5.07
N LEU A 281 -3.58 8.06 -4.55
CA LEU A 281 -3.65 7.64 -3.15
C LEU A 281 -3.22 8.80 -2.25
N ARG A 282 -4.11 9.20 -1.35
CA ARG A 282 -3.92 10.44 -0.58
C ARG A 282 -2.96 10.25 0.59
N TYR A 283 -1.90 11.02 0.63
CA TYR A 283 -0.95 11.01 1.75
C TYR A 283 -1.61 11.35 3.10
N ARG A 284 -2.65 12.20 3.11
CA ARG A 284 -3.40 12.53 4.34
C ARG A 284 -4.03 11.31 5.03
N ASP A 285 -4.32 10.26 4.30
CA ASP A 285 -4.88 9.01 4.84
C ASP A 285 -3.79 8.00 5.23
N SER A 286 -2.57 8.17 4.72
CA SER A 286 -1.45 7.23 4.88
C SER A 286 -0.14 7.95 5.21
N GLN A 287 -0.12 8.71 6.31
CA GLN A 287 1.00 9.59 6.67
C GLN A 287 2.25 8.86 7.18
N ASP A 288 2.16 7.54 7.39
CA ASP A 288 3.36 6.72 7.58
C ASP A 288 4.07 6.40 6.26
N GLY A 289 3.42 6.67 5.14
CA GLY A 289 3.99 6.64 3.81
C GLY A 289 3.27 5.74 2.81
N ILE A 290 3.42 6.10 1.54
CA ILE A 290 2.89 5.39 0.37
C ILE A 290 4.06 4.97 -0.49
N SER A 291 4.53 3.73 -0.32
CA SER A 291 5.69 3.21 -1.03
C SER A 291 5.34 2.79 -2.45
N ASN A 292 6.12 3.29 -3.41
CA ASN A 292 6.08 2.87 -4.80
C ASN A 292 7.48 2.51 -5.28
N THR A 293 7.70 1.25 -5.65
CA THR A 293 8.95 0.80 -6.27
C THR A 293 8.73 0.65 -7.76
N PHE A 294 9.33 1.52 -8.53
CA PHE A 294 9.14 1.60 -9.96
C PHE A 294 10.36 1.07 -10.72
N SER A 295 10.18 -0.05 -11.41
CA SER A 295 11.25 -0.66 -12.22
C SER A 295 11.36 0.02 -13.56
N ILE A 296 12.56 0.51 -13.90
CA ILE A 296 12.83 1.24 -15.12
C ILE A 296 13.83 0.44 -15.97
N VAL A 297 13.50 0.27 -17.24
CA VAL A 297 14.49 -0.15 -18.25
C VAL A 297 15.14 1.13 -18.79
N PRO A 298 16.43 1.40 -18.53
CA PRO A 298 17.04 2.68 -18.90
C PRO A 298 16.86 3.08 -20.37
N LYS A 299 16.89 2.12 -21.28
CA LYS A 299 16.67 2.37 -22.71
C LYS A 299 15.29 2.89 -23.05
N SER A 300 14.27 2.60 -22.22
CA SER A 300 12.91 3.10 -22.43
C SER A 300 12.77 4.60 -22.09
N LEU A 301 13.72 5.14 -21.32
CA LEU A 301 13.75 6.56 -21.00
C LEU A 301 14.32 7.42 -22.15
N GLY A 302 15.05 6.84 -23.10
CA GLY A 302 15.57 7.58 -24.24
C GLY A 302 16.80 6.94 -24.88
N PRO A 303 17.16 7.37 -26.10
CA PRO A 303 18.27 6.79 -26.87
C PRO A 303 19.65 7.15 -26.27
N THR A 304 19.83 8.39 -25.78
CA THR A 304 21.12 8.84 -25.24
C THR A 304 21.11 8.85 -23.70
N PRO A 305 22.28 8.79 -23.04
CA PRO A 305 22.36 8.97 -21.58
C PRO A 305 21.75 10.30 -21.11
N LYS A 306 21.90 11.36 -21.87
CA LYS A 306 21.33 12.68 -21.56
C LYS A 306 19.80 12.61 -21.58
N ASP A 307 19.20 12.12 -22.65
CA ASP A 307 17.73 11.98 -22.77
C ASP A 307 17.14 11.16 -21.61
N ARG A 308 17.86 10.11 -21.19
CA ARG A 308 17.41 9.24 -20.09
C ARG A 308 17.33 9.98 -18.76
N VAL A 309 18.33 10.82 -18.49
CA VAL A 309 18.37 11.64 -17.27
C VAL A 309 17.27 12.69 -17.30
N GLU A 310 17.13 13.46 -18.39
CA GLU A 310 16.13 14.51 -18.54
C GLU A 310 14.70 13.93 -18.48
N ASN A 311 14.45 12.80 -19.13
CA ASN A 311 13.13 12.15 -19.08
C ASN A 311 12.79 11.56 -17.71
N LEU A 312 13.80 11.04 -16.96
CA LEU A 312 13.56 10.59 -15.59
C LEU A 312 13.24 11.76 -14.67
N VAL A 313 13.97 12.90 -14.78
CA VAL A 313 13.68 14.13 -14.03
C VAL A 313 12.25 14.61 -14.30
N THR A 314 11.89 14.74 -15.58
CA THR A 314 10.54 15.18 -15.99
C THR A 314 9.45 14.25 -15.46
N MET A 315 9.69 12.94 -15.50
CA MET A 315 8.76 11.95 -14.98
C MET A 315 8.59 12.07 -13.46
N MET A 316 9.68 12.28 -12.72
CA MET A 316 9.63 12.46 -11.26
C MET A 316 8.94 13.78 -10.89
N ASP A 317 9.28 14.88 -11.54
CA ASP A 317 8.61 16.17 -11.31
C ASP A 317 7.10 16.05 -11.56
N GLY A 318 6.70 15.43 -12.67
CA GLY A 318 5.29 15.21 -12.97
C GLY A 318 4.58 14.28 -11.98
N TYR A 319 5.26 13.27 -11.45
CA TYR A 319 4.73 12.35 -10.45
C TYR A 319 4.51 13.04 -9.10
N PHE A 320 5.51 13.77 -8.61
CA PHE A 320 5.42 14.45 -7.32
C PHE A 320 4.47 15.65 -7.35
N THR A 321 4.43 16.40 -8.44
CA THR A 321 3.44 17.49 -8.65
C THR A 321 1.99 16.98 -8.61
N LYS A 322 1.74 15.72 -8.96
CA LYS A 322 0.41 15.08 -8.82
C LYS A 322 0.05 14.67 -7.39
N GLY A 323 0.90 14.94 -6.42
CA GLY A 323 0.67 14.62 -5.01
C GLY A 323 1.11 13.20 -4.61
N ALA A 324 1.95 12.55 -5.40
CA ALA A 324 2.57 11.30 -5.02
C ALA A 324 3.55 11.50 -3.85
N HIS A 325 3.70 10.48 -3.00
CA HIS A 325 4.52 10.58 -1.80
C HIS A 325 5.96 10.09 -2.01
N HIS A 326 6.14 8.84 -2.49
CA HIS A 326 7.45 8.18 -2.54
C HIS A 326 7.68 7.49 -3.88
N LEU A 327 8.93 7.49 -4.32
CA LEU A 327 9.40 6.75 -5.48
C LEU A 327 10.75 6.09 -5.20
N ASN A 328 10.83 4.79 -5.36
CA ASN A 328 12.08 4.05 -5.50
C ASN A 328 12.26 3.70 -6.98
N ALA A 329 13.11 4.45 -7.68
CA ALA A 329 13.41 4.22 -9.10
C ALA A 329 14.51 3.17 -9.24
N VAL A 330 14.14 1.95 -9.62
CA VAL A 330 15.05 0.80 -9.71
C VAL A 330 15.38 0.47 -11.15
N SER A 331 16.65 0.51 -11.51
CA SER A 331 17.12 0.12 -12.84
C SER A 331 17.06 -1.40 -13.04
N TYR A 332 16.35 -1.85 -14.07
CA TYR A 332 16.19 -3.28 -14.36
C TYR A 332 17.51 -4.01 -14.66
N THR A 333 18.54 -3.30 -15.11
CA THR A 333 19.87 -3.90 -15.37
C THR A 333 20.53 -4.47 -14.11
N HIS A 334 20.15 -3.96 -12.92
CA HIS A 334 20.67 -4.42 -11.63
C HIS A 334 19.84 -5.56 -11.01
N LEU A 335 18.55 -5.71 -11.40
CA LEU A 335 17.69 -6.79 -10.88
C LEU A 335 18.12 -8.19 -11.35
N ARG A 336 18.71 -8.32 -12.55
CA ARG A 336 19.19 -9.62 -13.09
C ARG A 336 20.32 -10.24 -12.25
N ALA A 337 21.08 -9.46 -11.51
CA ALA A 337 22.14 -9.97 -10.66
C ALA A 337 21.64 -10.69 -9.40
N HIS A 338 20.38 -10.45 -8.99
CA HIS A 338 19.76 -11.04 -7.78
C HIS A 338 18.74 -12.14 -8.07
N GLU A 339 18.33 -12.32 -9.32
CA GLU A 339 17.39 -13.39 -9.72
C GLU A 339 18.08 -14.74 -10.02
N THR A 340 19.40 -14.80 -9.96
CA THR A 340 20.20 -16.01 -10.27
C THR A 340 20.82 -16.68 -9.03
N LEU A 341 20.29 -16.41 -7.83
CA LEU A 341 20.69 -17.10 -6.61
C LEU A 341 19.55 -17.90 -6.01
#